data_b03d8aa4bdb292e525fc5372f4b1b720
#
_entry.id   b03d8aa4bdb292e525fc5372f4b1b720
#
_cell.length_a   1.000
_cell.length_b   1.000
_cell.length_c   1.000
_cell.angle_alpha   90.00
_cell.angle_beta   90.00
_cell.angle_gamma   90.00
#
_symmetry.space_group_name_H-M   'P 1'
#
loop_
_entity.id
_entity.type
_entity.pdbx_description
1 polymer ?
#
loop_
_entity_poly.entity_id
_entity_poly.type
_entity_poly.pdbx_seq_one_letter_code
_entity_poly.pdbx_strand_id
1 'polypeptide(L)' 'MKYIAILGSTGSIGTQTLEVVRAQQDIKVTALSAGDNIDLLEQQIREFKPVLAAVKTEEKAKELALRISDLDIPVLS' A
#
# COMPACT_ATOMS: atom_id res chain seq x y z
N MET A 1 -0.68 -10.76 -17.09
CA MET A 1 -0.38 -10.05 -15.83
C MET A 1 -1.51 -10.25 -14.84
N LYS A 2 -1.16 -10.45 -13.58
CA LYS A 2 -2.14 -10.64 -12.51
C LYS A 2 -2.23 -9.38 -11.67
N TYR A 3 -3.44 -9.08 -11.19
CA TYR A 3 -3.69 -7.91 -10.36
C TYR A 3 -4.15 -8.37 -8.99
N ILE A 4 -3.55 -7.83 -7.93
CA ILE A 4 -3.92 -8.19 -6.56
C ILE A 4 -4.08 -6.94 -5.71
N ALA A 5 -4.96 -7.05 -4.71
CA ALA A 5 -5.09 -6.07 -3.64
C ALA A 5 -4.70 -6.76 -2.34
N ILE A 6 -3.93 -6.08 -1.50
CA ILE A 6 -3.43 -6.66 -0.27
C ILE A 6 -3.99 -5.87 0.91
N LEU A 7 -4.83 -6.53 1.71
CA LEU A 7 -5.38 -5.94 2.94
C LEU A 7 -4.42 -6.27 4.08
N GLY A 8 -4.08 -5.27 4.88
CA GLY A 8 -3.12 -5.44 5.95
C GLY A 8 -1.71 -5.66 5.44
N SER A 9 -1.29 -4.85 4.47
CA SER A 9 -0.01 -5.04 3.79
C SER A 9 1.20 -4.83 4.70
N THR A 10 1.03 -4.15 5.83
CA THR A 10 2.11 -3.91 6.79
C THR A 10 2.23 -5.01 7.85
N GLY A 11 1.27 -5.94 7.91
CA GLY A 11 1.34 -7.08 8.82
C GLY A 11 2.27 -8.16 8.29
N SER A 12 2.48 -9.22 9.09
CA SER A 12 3.45 -10.24 8.73
C SER A 12 3.05 -11.01 7.47
N ILE A 13 1.77 -11.33 7.30
CA ILE A 13 1.32 -12.03 6.10
C ILE A 13 1.39 -11.10 4.88
N GLY A 14 1.00 -9.83 5.05
CA GLY A 14 1.06 -8.86 3.97
C GLY A 14 2.48 -8.60 3.48
N THR A 15 3.43 -8.45 4.41
CA THR A 15 4.83 -8.24 4.02
C THR A 15 5.41 -9.46 3.31
N GLN A 16 5.05 -10.68 3.74
CA GLN A 16 5.47 -11.89 3.06
C GLN A 16 4.87 -11.98 1.66
N THR A 17 3.60 -11.59 1.51
CA THR A 17 2.95 -11.57 0.21
C THR A 17 3.68 -10.62 -0.74
N LEU A 18 4.08 -9.45 -0.25
CA LEU A 18 4.82 -8.48 -1.07
C LEU A 18 6.19 -9.01 -1.47
N GLU A 19 6.84 -9.82 -0.63
CA GLU A 19 8.09 -10.46 -1.02
C GLU A 19 7.88 -11.41 -2.20
N VAL A 20 6.77 -12.15 -2.22
CA VAL A 20 6.42 -13.01 -3.36
C VAL A 20 6.19 -12.16 -4.61
N VAL A 21 5.47 -11.03 -4.46
CA VAL A 21 5.22 -10.12 -5.57
C VAL A 21 6.54 -9.59 -6.16
N ARG A 22 7.49 -9.25 -5.29
CA ARG A 22 8.80 -8.78 -5.75
C ARG A 22 9.53 -9.81 -6.60
N ALA A 23 9.39 -11.08 -6.24
CA ALA A 23 10.02 -12.17 -6.96
C ALA A 23 9.29 -12.52 -8.26
N GLN A 24 8.00 -12.18 -8.36
CA GLN A 24 7.15 -12.47 -9.51
C GLN A 24 6.91 -11.18 -10.29
N GLN A 25 7.45 -11.06 -11.47
CA GLN A 25 7.38 -9.80 -12.21
C GLN A 25 6.07 -9.61 -12.99
N ASP A 26 5.19 -10.58 -12.98
CA ASP A 26 3.93 -10.53 -13.70
C ASP A 26 2.73 -10.19 -12.80
N ILE A 27 2.97 -9.74 -11.57
CA ILE A 27 1.91 -9.38 -10.63
C ILE A 27 1.95 -7.88 -10.40
N LYS A 28 0.79 -7.23 -10.54
CA LYS A 28 0.64 -5.82 -10.24
C LYS A 28 -0.22 -5.65 -8.99
N VAL A 29 0.28 -4.86 -8.03
CA VAL A 29 -0.47 -4.52 -6.83
C VAL A 29 -1.39 -3.35 -7.17
N THR A 30 -2.70 -3.55 -7.02
CA THR A 30 -3.69 -2.51 -7.33
C THR A 30 -4.08 -1.71 -6.09
N ALA A 31 -4.03 -2.31 -4.91
CA ALA A 31 -4.39 -1.63 -3.67
C ALA A 31 -3.60 -2.19 -2.51
N LEU A 32 -3.27 -1.31 -1.58
CA LEU A 32 -2.63 -1.66 -0.31
C LEU A 32 -3.43 -1.03 0.82
N SER A 33 -3.56 -1.73 1.94
CA SER A 33 -4.19 -1.15 3.12
C SER A 33 -3.42 -1.51 4.37
N ALA A 34 -3.45 -0.60 5.34
CA ALA A 34 -2.85 -0.81 6.65
C ALA A 34 -3.75 -0.22 7.73
N GLY A 35 -3.53 -0.65 8.98
CA GLY A 35 -4.20 -0.03 10.12
C GLY A 35 -3.53 1.30 10.47
N ASP A 36 -2.44 1.23 11.24
CA ASP A 36 -1.80 2.43 11.77
C ASP A 36 -0.38 2.67 11.26
N ASN A 37 0.26 1.65 10.66
CA ASN A 37 1.67 1.76 10.29
C ASN A 37 1.83 2.44 8.94
N ILE A 38 1.64 3.75 8.92
CA ILE A 38 1.75 4.51 7.68
C ILE A 38 3.20 4.70 7.22
N ASP A 39 4.17 4.56 8.12
CA ASP A 39 5.58 4.65 7.72
C ASP A 39 5.94 3.52 6.77
N LEU A 40 5.60 2.28 7.13
CA LEU A 40 5.86 1.14 6.26
C LEU A 40 4.95 1.16 5.04
N LEU A 41 3.69 1.58 5.21
CA LEU A 41 2.77 1.68 4.08
C LEU A 41 3.27 2.67 3.03
N GLU A 42 3.83 3.79 3.45
CA GLU A 42 4.42 4.74 2.52
C GLU A 42 5.54 4.10 1.70
N GLN A 43 6.43 3.33 2.35
CA GLN A 43 7.50 2.64 1.64
C GLN A 43 6.93 1.65 0.61
N GLN A 44 5.89 0.91 0.99
CA GLN A 44 5.25 -0.05 0.10
C GLN A 44 4.58 0.63 -1.08
N ILE A 45 3.91 1.76 -0.84
CA ILE A 45 3.28 2.54 -1.91
C ILE A 45 4.32 3.03 -2.90
N ARG A 46 5.45 3.53 -2.42
CA ARG A 46 6.50 4.03 -3.31
C ARG A 46 7.13 2.91 -4.13
N GLU A 47 7.24 1.72 -3.56
CA GLU A 47 7.83 0.59 -4.27
C GLU A 47 6.86 -0.02 -5.28
N PHE A 48 5.62 -0.29 -4.86
CA PHE A 48 4.68 -1.04 -5.69
C PHE A 48 3.74 -0.17 -6.50
N LYS A 49 3.59 1.09 -6.16
CA LYS A 49 2.79 2.09 -6.87
C LYS A 49 1.38 1.59 -7.18
N PRO A 50 0.59 1.28 -6.13
CA PRO A 50 -0.78 0.80 -6.34
C PRO A 50 -1.65 1.90 -6.92
N VAL A 51 -2.84 1.52 -7.35
CA VAL A 51 -3.84 2.48 -7.84
C VAL A 51 -4.43 3.27 -6.69
N LEU A 52 -4.59 2.64 -5.52
CA LEU A 52 -5.09 3.32 -4.34
C LEU A 52 -4.51 2.69 -3.07
N ALA A 53 -4.62 3.42 -1.97
CA ALA A 53 -4.25 2.94 -0.64
C ALA A 53 -5.36 3.28 0.34
N ALA A 54 -5.45 2.51 1.43
CA ALA A 54 -6.44 2.76 2.48
C ALA A 54 -5.81 2.58 3.85
N VAL A 55 -6.31 3.32 4.82
CA VAL A 55 -5.86 3.22 6.21
C VAL A 55 -7.08 3.24 7.13
N LYS A 56 -6.86 2.93 8.41
CA LYS A 56 -7.94 2.70 9.36
C LYS A 56 -8.72 3.96 9.73
N THR A 57 -8.04 5.11 9.84
CA THR A 57 -8.68 6.33 10.31
C THR A 57 -8.50 7.45 9.31
N GLU A 58 -9.44 8.41 9.35
CA GLU A 58 -9.37 9.59 8.50
C GLU A 58 -8.13 10.44 8.81
N GLU A 59 -7.73 10.52 10.08
CA GLU A 59 -6.54 11.24 10.49
C GLU A 59 -5.29 10.67 9.85
N LYS A 60 -5.14 9.33 9.88
CA LYS A 60 -4.01 8.67 9.24
C LYS A 60 -4.05 8.82 7.72
N ALA A 61 -5.25 8.83 7.14
CA ALA A 61 -5.39 9.01 5.71
C ALA A 61 -4.87 10.39 5.29
N LYS A 62 -5.20 11.43 6.04
CA LYS A 62 -4.72 12.78 5.76
C LYS A 62 -3.21 12.87 5.88
N GLU A 63 -2.65 12.27 6.92
CA GLU A 63 -1.20 12.27 7.12
C GLU A 63 -0.49 11.55 5.98
N LEU A 64 -0.97 10.38 5.60
CA LEU A 64 -0.37 9.62 4.51
C LEU A 64 -0.49 10.36 3.17
N ALA A 65 -1.65 10.97 2.92
CA ALA A 65 -1.85 11.71 1.68
C ALA A 65 -0.84 12.86 1.54
N LEU A 66 -0.52 13.54 2.65
CA LEU A 66 0.50 14.57 2.63
C LEU A 66 1.88 14.00 2.33
N ARG A 67 2.22 12.85 2.91
CA ARG A 67 3.52 12.22 2.70
C ARG A 67 3.74 11.77 1.26
N ILE A 68 2.68 11.35 0.59
CA ILE A 68 2.78 10.86 -0.80
C ILE A 68 2.16 11.84 -1.79
N SER A 69 2.15 13.12 -1.45
CA SER A 69 1.56 14.15 -2.31
C SER A 69 2.28 14.28 -3.65
N ASP A 70 3.50 13.77 -3.76
CA ASP A 70 4.25 13.70 -5.02
C ASP A 70 3.78 12.55 -5.91
N LEU A 71 2.92 11.68 -5.42
CA LEU A 71 2.37 10.54 -6.17
C LEU A 71 0.89 10.79 -6.44
N ASP A 72 0.41 10.28 -7.56
CA ASP A 72 -1.00 10.40 -7.94
C ASP A 72 -1.76 9.16 -7.46
N ILE A 73 -1.78 8.96 -6.15
CA ILE A 73 -2.40 7.77 -5.53
C ILE A 73 -3.36 8.23 -4.45
N PRO A 74 -4.68 8.01 -4.60
CA PRO A 74 -5.64 8.40 -3.57
C PRO A 74 -5.52 7.53 -2.32
N VAL A 75 -5.75 8.15 -1.17
CA VAL A 75 -5.75 7.48 0.13
C VAL A 75 -7.16 7.56 0.71
N LEU A 76 -7.70 6.40 1.04
CA LEU A 76 -9.05 6.26 1.59
C LEU A 76 -9.00 5.84 3.05
N SER A 77 -10.10 6.05 3.75
CA SER A 77 -10.21 5.59 5.13
C SER A 77 -11.55 4.88 5.37
#